data_dd1639915df9f8df91f26e456b7a8f31
#
_entry.id   dd1639915df9f8df91f26e456b7a8f31
#
_cell.length_a   1.000
_cell.length_b   1.000
_cell.length_c   1.000
_cell.angle_alpha   90.00
_cell.angle_beta   90.00
_cell.angle_gamma   90.00
#
_symmetry.space_group_name_H-M   'P 1'
#
loop_
_entity.id
_entity.type
_entity.pdbx_description
1 polymer ?
#
loop_
_entity_poly.entity_id
_entity_poly.type
_entity_poly.pdbx_seq_one_letter_code
_entity_poly.pdbx_strand_id
1 'polypeptide(L)'
;MYVYRHGWLVLLSGFFEPLFYLLGVGFGIGTLVGTVVGPGGQEIPYQLFVAPALLASASMNGAINESTFNFFFKLHYDKTFVAILATPLSSGDIAVGELIWALIRGGLYAIGFLAVMLVLGLVVSPWVIFAFPAALLVGFAFGSVGMAATSYMKTWQDFDLIQLVVLPLFLFSATFYPIETYPPALQLIVRLTPLYQGVDLIRSLTVGYITPVLLFHVAYLLVLGFAGLFVVSRRLDKLLLR
;
A
#
# COMPACT_ATOMS: atom_id res chain seq x y z
N MET A 1 10.52 -26.92 -7.43
CA MET A 1 9.87 -27.29 -6.15
C MET A 1 10.67 -26.91 -4.89
N TYR A 2 11.96 -26.68 -4.96
CA TYR A 2 12.81 -26.28 -3.81
C TYR A 2 12.64 -24.82 -3.37
N VAL A 3 12.27 -23.91 -4.27
CA VAL A 3 12.15 -22.46 -3.99
C VAL A 3 10.97 -22.14 -3.03
N TYR A 4 9.92 -22.95 -3.03
CA TYR A 4 8.75 -22.73 -2.18
C TYR A 4 8.90 -23.23 -0.72
N ARG A 5 9.89 -24.02 -0.41
CA ARG A 5 10.04 -24.61 0.94
C ARG A 5 10.45 -23.58 2.00
N HIS A 6 11.04 -22.45 1.59
CA HIS A 6 11.39 -21.32 2.47
C HIS A 6 10.57 -20.06 2.17
N GLY A 7 9.65 -20.11 1.20
CA GLY A 7 8.84 -18.97 0.78
C GLY A 7 7.93 -18.40 1.86
N TRP A 8 7.51 -19.22 2.84
CA TRP A 8 6.70 -18.75 3.95
C TRP A 8 7.46 -17.79 4.90
N LEU A 9 8.77 -17.97 5.06
CA LEU A 9 9.62 -17.06 5.84
C LEU A 9 9.73 -15.68 5.16
N VAL A 10 9.81 -15.66 3.84
CA VAL A 10 9.81 -14.40 3.05
C VAL A 10 8.45 -13.71 3.13
N LEU A 11 7.35 -14.47 3.15
CA LEU A 11 6.01 -13.92 3.39
C LEU A 11 5.89 -13.30 4.78
N LEU A 12 6.48 -13.94 5.79
CA LEU A 12 6.47 -13.41 7.15
C LEU A 12 7.30 -12.13 7.28
N SER A 13 8.42 -11.99 6.56
CA SER A 13 9.31 -10.83 6.71
C SER A 13 8.62 -9.50 6.45
N GLY A 14 7.74 -9.42 5.43
CA GLY A 14 6.99 -8.21 5.12
C GLY A 14 5.91 -7.83 6.16
N PHE A 15 5.55 -8.77 7.03
CA PHE A 15 4.63 -8.52 8.15
C PHE A 15 5.35 -7.94 9.38
N PHE A 16 6.60 -8.34 9.63
CA PHE A 16 7.31 -7.93 10.84
C PHE A 16 7.69 -6.45 10.84
N GLU A 17 8.00 -5.86 9.69
CA GLU A 17 8.38 -4.44 9.61
C GLU A 17 7.28 -3.51 10.19
N PRO A 18 6.03 -3.53 9.72
CA PRO A 18 4.95 -2.72 10.30
C PRO A 18 4.68 -3.06 11.76
N LEU A 19 4.85 -4.32 12.16
CA LEU A 19 4.70 -4.75 13.55
C LEU A 19 5.77 -4.12 14.46
N PHE A 20 7.02 -4.09 14.04
CA PHE A 20 8.08 -3.43 14.79
C PHE A 20 7.88 -1.91 14.87
N TYR A 21 7.39 -1.28 13.81
CA TYR A 21 6.98 0.13 13.85
C TYR A 21 5.84 0.34 14.85
N LEU A 22 4.84 -0.53 14.88
CA LEU A 22 3.74 -0.44 15.83
C LEU A 22 4.25 -0.57 17.28
N LEU A 23 5.10 -1.54 17.55
CA LEU A 23 5.66 -1.76 18.90
C LEU A 23 6.63 -0.64 19.30
N GLY A 24 7.55 -0.26 18.42
CA GLY A 24 8.57 0.75 18.72
C GLY A 24 8.00 2.17 18.75
N VAL A 25 7.31 2.57 17.70
CA VAL A 25 6.75 3.92 17.59
C VAL A 25 5.37 4.01 18.25
N GLY A 26 4.45 3.10 17.92
CA GLY A 26 3.09 3.13 18.44
C GLY A 26 3.06 3.00 19.96
N PHE A 27 3.68 1.99 20.53
CA PHE A 27 3.71 1.79 21.99
C PHE A 27 4.89 2.50 22.66
N GLY A 28 6.11 2.42 22.09
CA GLY A 28 7.29 3.04 22.69
C GLY A 28 7.17 4.56 22.77
N ILE A 29 7.01 5.23 21.66
CA ILE A 29 6.82 6.69 21.62
C ILE A 29 5.43 7.07 22.13
N GLY A 30 4.43 6.24 21.92
CA GLY A 30 3.05 6.49 22.34
C GLY A 30 2.89 6.73 23.84
N THR A 31 3.75 6.14 24.69
CA THR A 31 3.76 6.41 26.12
C THR A 31 4.20 7.85 26.47
N LEU A 32 5.01 8.46 25.63
CA LEU A 32 5.48 9.84 25.78
C LEU A 32 4.51 10.87 25.16
N VAL A 33 3.84 10.49 24.07
CA VAL A 33 2.92 11.37 23.34
C VAL A 33 1.54 11.40 23.99
N GLY A 34 1.05 10.26 24.51
CA GLY A 34 -0.26 10.15 25.12
C GLY A 34 -1.40 10.14 24.09
N THR A 35 -2.12 11.25 23.94
CA THR A 35 -3.22 11.43 22.98
C THR A 35 -2.85 12.38 21.86
N VAL A 36 -3.50 12.19 20.71
CA VAL A 36 -3.38 13.07 19.54
C VAL A 36 -4.77 13.34 18.95
N VAL A 37 -4.86 14.42 18.18
CA VAL A 37 -6.08 14.76 17.44
C VAL A 37 -6.28 13.76 16.30
N GLY A 38 -7.36 13.00 16.38
CA GLY A 38 -7.78 12.04 15.37
C GLY A 38 -8.82 12.63 14.40
N PRO A 39 -9.39 11.77 13.51
CA PRO A 39 -10.44 12.17 12.59
C PRO A 39 -11.62 12.83 13.31
N GLY A 40 -12.10 13.94 12.79
CA GLY A 40 -13.20 14.69 13.42
C GLY A 40 -12.83 15.52 14.63
N GLY A 41 -11.53 15.69 14.93
CA GLY A 41 -11.05 16.54 16.02
C GLY A 41 -11.13 15.88 17.42
N GLN A 42 -11.45 14.61 17.52
CA GLN A 42 -11.48 13.86 18.77
C GLN A 42 -10.07 13.47 19.22
N GLU A 43 -9.83 13.52 20.53
CA GLU A 43 -8.58 13.00 21.08
C GLU A 43 -8.62 11.48 21.15
N ILE A 44 -7.62 10.84 20.56
CA ILE A 44 -7.46 9.37 20.58
C ILE A 44 -6.06 9.00 21.05
N PRO A 45 -5.88 7.83 21.69
CA PRO A 45 -4.57 7.29 22.02
C PRO A 45 -3.67 7.21 20.78
N TYR A 46 -2.40 7.55 20.93
CA TYR A 46 -1.43 7.59 19.82
C TYR A 46 -1.36 6.27 19.05
N GLN A 47 -1.49 5.12 19.73
CA GLN A 47 -1.50 3.80 19.10
C GLN A 47 -2.67 3.62 18.15
N LEU A 48 -3.86 4.13 18.52
CA LEU A 48 -5.05 4.11 17.65
C LEU A 48 -4.91 5.02 16.42
N PHE A 49 -4.06 6.03 16.52
CA PHE A 49 -3.75 6.92 15.41
C PHE A 49 -2.77 6.28 14.41
N VAL A 50 -1.70 5.64 14.91
CA VAL A 50 -0.60 5.10 14.10
C VAL A 50 -0.95 3.74 13.48
N ALA A 51 -1.63 2.85 14.20
CA ALA A 51 -1.88 1.49 13.73
C ALA A 51 -2.61 1.41 12.37
N PRO A 52 -3.70 2.17 12.10
CA PRO A 52 -4.35 2.19 10.79
C PRO A 52 -3.43 2.70 9.66
N ALA A 53 -2.57 3.65 9.96
CA ALA A 53 -1.61 4.19 9.00
C ALA A 53 -0.53 3.16 8.65
N LEU A 54 -0.09 2.37 9.62
CA LEU A 54 0.84 1.25 9.38
C LEU A 54 0.18 0.14 8.56
N LEU A 55 -1.13 -0.12 8.74
CA LEU A 55 -1.88 -1.04 7.89
C LEU A 55 -1.91 -0.57 6.43
N ALA A 56 -2.18 0.72 6.19
CA ALA A 56 -2.13 1.30 4.85
C ALA A 56 -0.74 1.17 4.22
N SER A 57 0.30 1.48 5.00
CA SER A 57 1.69 1.42 4.57
C SER A 57 2.15 -0.02 4.30
N ALA A 58 1.73 -0.99 5.10
CA ALA A 58 2.00 -2.41 4.87
C ALA A 58 1.41 -2.89 3.54
N SER A 59 0.16 -2.49 3.25
CA SER A 59 -0.51 -2.81 1.98
C SER A 59 0.19 -2.16 0.79
N MET A 60 0.60 -0.91 0.93
CA MET A 60 1.40 -0.20 -0.08
C MET A 60 2.73 -0.92 -0.34
N ASN A 61 3.52 -1.19 0.71
CA ASN A 61 4.84 -1.82 0.58
C ASN A 61 4.73 -3.22 -0.02
N GLY A 62 3.76 -4.02 0.44
CA GLY A 62 3.51 -5.36 -0.10
C GLY A 62 3.19 -5.34 -1.60
N ALA A 63 2.32 -4.43 -2.01
CA ALA A 63 1.94 -4.29 -3.41
C ALA A 63 3.08 -3.72 -4.27
N ILE A 64 3.82 -2.72 -3.80
CA ILE A 64 4.97 -2.14 -4.52
C ILE A 64 6.07 -3.20 -4.69
N ASN A 65 6.45 -3.92 -3.65
CA ASN A 65 7.49 -4.94 -3.74
C ASN A 65 7.17 -5.98 -4.80
N GLU A 66 5.93 -6.47 -4.85
CA GLU A 66 5.50 -7.45 -5.83
C GLU A 66 5.43 -6.87 -7.24
N SER A 67 4.85 -5.70 -7.38
CA SER A 67 4.64 -5.03 -8.67
C SER A 67 5.90 -4.40 -9.25
N THR A 68 6.99 -4.31 -8.48
CA THR A 68 8.26 -3.80 -8.97
C THR A 68 9.28 -4.92 -9.14
N PHE A 69 9.79 -5.53 -8.07
CA PHE A 69 10.85 -6.53 -8.17
C PHE A 69 10.44 -7.75 -8.98
N ASN A 70 9.37 -8.45 -8.61
CA ASN A 70 8.95 -9.65 -9.31
C ASN A 70 8.53 -9.35 -10.76
N PHE A 71 7.82 -8.26 -10.96
CA PHE A 71 7.39 -7.85 -12.30
C PHE A 71 8.59 -7.52 -13.21
N PHE A 72 9.61 -6.82 -12.68
CA PHE A 72 10.82 -6.48 -13.43
C PHE A 72 11.59 -7.73 -13.84
N PHE A 73 11.76 -8.70 -12.94
CA PHE A 73 12.43 -9.97 -13.27
C PHE A 73 11.70 -10.74 -14.34
N LYS A 74 10.39 -10.90 -14.23
CA LYS A 74 9.56 -11.57 -15.23
C LYS A 74 9.59 -10.89 -16.59
N LEU A 75 9.70 -9.55 -16.61
CA LEU A 75 9.74 -8.76 -17.84
C LEU A 75 11.10 -8.84 -18.53
N HIS A 76 12.20 -8.70 -17.80
CA HIS A 76 13.54 -8.50 -18.39
C HIS A 76 14.41 -9.77 -18.40
N TYR A 77 14.31 -10.62 -17.37
CA TYR A 77 15.20 -11.78 -17.22
C TYR A 77 14.52 -13.10 -17.57
N ASP A 78 13.40 -13.42 -16.96
CA ASP A 78 12.75 -14.72 -17.14
C ASP A 78 11.98 -14.81 -18.45
N LYS A 79 11.71 -13.67 -19.12
CA LYS A 79 10.91 -13.57 -20.36
C LYS A 79 9.55 -14.28 -20.25
N THR A 80 9.02 -14.38 -19.04
CA THR A 80 7.77 -15.08 -18.75
C THR A 80 6.61 -14.50 -19.54
N PHE A 81 6.56 -13.18 -19.71
CA PHE A 81 5.48 -12.49 -20.43
C PHE A 81 5.50 -12.79 -21.93
N VAL A 82 6.68 -13.02 -22.52
CA VAL A 82 6.82 -13.44 -23.91
C VAL A 82 6.20 -14.84 -24.11
N ALA A 83 6.44 -15.75 -23.16
CA ALA A 83 5.85 -17.09 -23.20
C ALA A 83 4.33 -17.06 -23.03
N ILE A 84 3.80 -16.17 -22.17
CA ILE A 84 2.35 -15.98 -21.98
C ILE A 84 1.71 -15.45 -23.26
N LEU A 85 2.32 -14.50 -23.94
CA LEU A 85 1.80 -13.91 -25.20
C LEU A 85 1.88 -14.87 -26.40
N ALA A 86 2.56 -16.02 -26.27
CA ALA A 86 2.45 -17.10 -27.24
C ALA A 86 1.13 -17.91 -27.10
N THR A 87 0.31 -17.60 -26.08
CA THR A 87 -1.05 -18.11 -25.87
C THR A 87 -2.09 -17.05 -26.27
N PRO A 88 -3.40 -17.33 -26.27
CA PRO A 88 -4.45 -16.33 -26.60
C PRO A 88 -4.63 -15.20 -25.58
N LEU A 89 -3.70 -15.02 -24.63
CA LEU A 89 -3.76 -13.97 -23.61
C LEU A 89 -3.18 -12.64 -24.13
N SER A 90 -3.76 -11.56 -23.66
CA SER A 90 -3.34 -10.18 -23.98
C SER A 90 -2.39 -9.61 -22.92
N SER A 91 -1.73 -8.51 -23.24
CA SER A 91 -0.92 -7.74 -22.29
C SER A 91 -1.75 -7.21 -21.11
N GLY A 92 -3.03 -6.93 -21.34
CA GLY A 92 -3.98 -6.56 -20.29
C GLY A 92 -4.21 -7.70 -19.31
N ASP A 93 -4.34 -8.94 -19.79
CA ASP A 93 -4.50 -10.12 -18.93
C ASP A 93 -3.26 -10.36 -18.06
N ILE A 94 -2.06 -10.13 -18.62
CA ILE A 94 -0.80 -10.17 -17.86
C ILE A 94 -0.83 -9.14 -16.73
N ALA A 95 -1.16 -7.89 -17.04
CA ALA A 95 -1.19 -6.81 -16.04
C ALA A 95 -2.20 -7.08 -14.94
N VAL A 96 -3.40 -7.56 -15.28
CA VAL A 96 -4.43 -7.92 -14.30
C VAL A 96 -3.99 -9.13 -13.46
N GLY A 97 -3.41 -10.16 -14.07
CA GLY A 97 -2.93 -11.35 -13.37
C GLY A 97 -1.84 -11.03 -12.34
N GLU A 98 -0.84 -10.22 -12.73
CA GLU A 98 0.23 -9.77 -11.83
C GLU A 98 -0.33 -8.89 -10.69
N LEU A 99 -1.29 -8.02 -11.00
CA LEU A 99 -1.96 -7.19 -9.99
C LEU A 99 -2.74 -8.05 -8.99
N ILE A 100 -3.52 -9.02 -9.45
CA ILE A 100 -4.25 -9.93 -8.55
C ILE A 100 -3.26 -10.66 -7.63
N TRP A 101 -2.13 -11.12 -8.16
CA TRP A 101 -1.10 -11.76 -7.35
C TRP A 101 -0.52 -10.81 -6.28
N ALA A 102 -0.23 -9.57 -6.67
CA ALA A 102 0.23 -8.54 -5.74
C ALA A 102 -0.81 -8.24 -4.64
N LEU A 103 -2.11 -8.22 -5.00
CA LEU A 103 -3.20 -8.01 -4.05
C LEU A 103 -3.38 -9.19 -3.10
N ILE A 104 -3.24 -10.44 -3.57
CA ILE A 104 -3.28 -11.62 -2.69
C ILE A 104 -2.17 -11.54 -1.65
N ARG A 105 -0.95 -11.21 -2.07
CA ARG A 105 0.20 -11.13 -1.18
C ARG A 105 0.08 -9.96 -0.21
N GLY A 106 -0.23 -8.76 -0.70
CA GLY A 106 -0.48 -7.58 0.14
C GLY A 106 -1.68 -7.77 1.08
N GLY A 107 -2.72 -8.46 0.62
CA GLY A 107 -3.89 -8.83 1.42
C GLY A 107 -3.56 -9.77 2.58
N LEU A 108 -2.65 -10.72 2.39
CA LEU A 108 -2.17 -11.59 3.48
C LEU A 108 -1.46 -10.77 4.57
N TYR A 109 -0.63 -9.80 4.19
CA TYR A 109 -0.01 -8.89 5.17
C TYR A 109 -1.04 -8.02 5.87
N ALA A 110 -2.02 -7.49 5.13
CA ALA A 110 -3.10 -6.68 5.69
C ALA A 110 -3.97 -7.47 6.68
N ILE A 111 -4.34 -8.71 6.38
CA ILE A 111 -5.07 -9.59 7.30
C ILE A 111 -4.26 -9.85 8.56
N GLY A 112 -2.99 -10.21 8.41
CA GLY A 112 -2.11 -10.47 9.56
C GLY A 112 -1.98 -9.24 10.46
N PHE A 113 -1.76 -8.07 9.89
CA PHE A 113 -1.64 -6.82 10.64
C PHE A 113 -2.97 -6.40 11.29
N LEU A 114 -4.09 -6.55 10.57
CA LEU A 114 -5.43 -6.29 11.11
C LEU A 114 -5.76 -7.23 12.28
N ALA A 115 -5.37 -8.51 12.20
CA ALA A 115 -5.51 -9.43 13.31
C ALA A 115 -4.72 -8.98 14.55
N VAL A 116 -3.49 -8.48 14.37
CA VAL A 116 -2.71 -7.89 15.46
C VAL A 116 -3.42 -6.67 16.06
N MET A 117 -3.95 -5.76 15.22
CA MET A 117 -4.72 -4.60 15.69
C MET A 117 -5.93 -5.03 16.54
N LEU A 118 -6.65 -6.07 16.11
CA LEU A 118 -7.80 -6.60 16.85
C LEU A 118 -7.38 -7.19 18.20
N VAL A 119 -6.32 -8.01 18.23
CA VAL A 119 -5.80 -8.64 19.46
C VAL A 119 -5.31 -7.59 20.47
N LEU A 120 -4.69 -6.51 19.98
CA LEU A 120 -4.19 -5.42 20.83
C LEU A 120 -5.26 -4.40 21.21
N GLY A 121 -6.52 -4.58 20.79
CA GLY A 121 -7.62 -3.65 21.09
C GLY A 121 -7.49 -2.29 20.39
N LEU A 122 -6.75 -2.23 19.27
CA LEU A 122 -6.50 -1.01 18.50
C LEU A 122 -7.61 -0.73 17.45
N VAL A 123 -8.80 -1.25 17.71
CA VAL A 123 -9.98 -1.08 16.87
C VAL A 123 -11.15 -0.73 17.76
N VAL A 124 -11.77 0.42 17.50
CA VAL A 124 -12.86 0.94 18.35
C VAL A 124 -14.22 0.87 17.63
N SER A 125 -14.22 0.65 16.31
CA SER A 125 -15.41 0.75 15.49
C SER A 125 -15.75 -0.57 14.78
N PRO A 126 -17.05 -0.92 14.65
CA PRO A 126 -17.49 -2.06 13.84
C PRO A 126 -17.21 -1.87 12.33
N TRP A 127 -16.99 -0.62 11.87
CA TRP A 127 -16.63 -0.31 10.49
C TRP A 127 -15.26 -0.84 10.07
N VAL A 128 -14.48 -1.36 11.00
CA VAL A 128 -13.19 -2.03 10.73
C VAL A 128 -13.31 -3.16 9.71
N ILE A 129 -14.48 -3.76 9.53
CA ILE A 129 -14.71 -4.79 8.50
C ILE A 129 -14.38 -4.27 7.09
N PHE A 130 -14.53 -2.96 6.87
CA PHE A 130 -14.17 -2.29 5.62
C PHE A 130 -12.70 -1.86 5.56
N ALA A 131 -11.93 -1.98 6.65
CA ALA A 131 -10.50 -1.65 6.64
C ALA A 131 -9.70 -2.63 5.76
N PHE A 132 -10.10 -3.91 5.70
CA PHE A 132 -9.48 -4.87 4.79
C PHE A 132 -9.71 -4.56 3.30
N PRO A 133 -10.94 -4.36 2.81
CA PRO A 133 -11.17 -3.87 1.45
C PRO A 133 -10.45 -2.54 1.16
N ALA A 134 -10.40 -1.62 2.12
CA ALA A 134 -9.66 -0.36 1.97
C ALA A 134 -8.15 -0.59 1.82
N ALA A 135 -7.58 -1.51 2.59
CA ALA A 135 -6.18 -1.91 2.47
C ALA A 135 -5.88 -2.56 1.10
N LEU A 136 -6.80 -3.42 0.59
CA LEU A 136 -6.69 -3.95 -0.76
C LEU A 136 -6.78 -2.85 -1.83
N LEU A 137 -7.60 -1.83 -1.61
CA LEU A 137 -7.71 -0.68 -2.51
C LEU A 137 -6.41 0.14 -2.55
N VAL A 138 -5.75 0.33 -1.40
CA VAL A 138 -4.41 0.92 -1.34
C VAL A 138 -3.42 0.06 -2.15
N GLY A 139 -3.42 -1.27 -1.92
CA GLY A 139 -2.60 -2.21 -2.69
C GLY A 139 -2.88 -2.16 -4.19
N PHE A 140 -4.15 -2.04 -4.60
CA PHE A 140 -4.57 -1.88 -5.99
C PHE A 140 -3.96 -0.63 -6.63
N ALA A 141 -4.09 0.52 -5.97
CA ALA A 141 -3.58 1.79 -6.47
C ALA A 141 -2.05 1.75 -6.61
N PHE A 142 -1.35 1.35 -5.56
CA PHE A 142 0.12 1.33 -5.56
C PHE A 142 0.71 0.20 -6.39
N GLY A 143 0.10 -0.97 -6.43
CA GLY A 143 0.51 -2.08 -7.28
C GLY A 143 0.42 -1.74 -8.77
N SER A 144 -0.69 -1.12 -9.18
CA SER A 144 -0.88 -0.69 -10.57
C SER A 144 0.12 0.38 -10.99
N VAL A 145 0.34 1.40 -10.13
CA VAL A 145 1.33 2.46 -10.38
C VAL A 145 2.76 1.90 -10.35
N GLY A 146 3.04 0.97 -9.42
CA GLY A 146 4.32 0.28 -9.32
C GLY A 146 4.66 -0.47 -10.61
N MET A 147 3.74 -1.28 -11.13
CA MET A 147 3.93 -1.97 -12.42
C MET A 147 4.11 -0.97 -13.58
N ALA A 148 3.32 0.11 -13.61
CA ALA A 148 3.45 1.13 -14.63
C ALA A 148 4.85 1.76 -14.58
N ALA A 149 5.34 2.17 -13.42
CA ALA A 149 6.68 2.71 -13.22
C ALA A 149 7.77 1.70 -13.65
N THR A 150 7.64 0.44 -13.20
CA THR A 150 8.59 -0.63 -13.53
C THR A 150 8.68 -0.92 -15.02
N SER A 151 7.60 -0.74 -15.77
CA SER A 151 7.60 -0.91 -17.23
C SER A 151 8.51 0.09 -17.98
N TYR A 152 8.93 1.17 -17.32
CA TYR A 152 9.88 2.16 -17.87
C TYR A 152 11.31 1.94 -17.37
N MET A 153 11.52 1.10 -16.37
CA MET A 153 12.83 0.79 -15.83
C MET A 153 13.64 -0.06 -16.80
N LYS A 154 14.96 0.13 -16.78
CA LYS A 154 15.91 -0.59 -17.63
C LYS A 154 17.00 -1.29 -16.81
N THR A 155 17.32 -0.78 -15.65
CA THR A 155 18.44 -1.20 -14.82
C THR A 155 18.04 -1.37 -13.35
N TRP A 156 18.88 -2.05 -12.59
CA TRP A 156 18.71 -2.21 -11.16
C TRP A 156 18.76 -0.89 -10.37
N GLN A 157 19.52 0.08 -10.85
CA GLN A 157 19.64 1.38 -10.20
C GLN A 157 18.31 2.15 -10.23
N ASP A 158 17.43 1.83 -11.17
CA ASP A 158 16.12 2.49 -11.27
C ASP A 158 15.20 2.18 -10.07
N PHE A 159 15.48 1.09 -9.30
CA PHE A 159 14.75 0.79 -8.05
C PHE A 159 15.01 1.82 -6.95
N ASP A 160 16.16 2.48 -6.94
CA ASP A 160 16.47 3.54 -5.99
C ASP A 160 15.51 4.72 -6.14
N LEU A 161 15.02 4.98 -7.38
CA LEU A 161 14.02 6.01 -7.64
C LEU A 161 12.66 5.68 -7.00
N ILE A 162 12.29 4.39 -6.95
CA ILE A 162 11.05 3.98 -6.26
C ILE A 162 11.20 4.24 -4.76
N GLN A 163 12.32 3.84 -4.15
CA GLN A 163 12.56 4.07 -2.73
C GLN A 163 12.62 5.57 -2.40
N LEU A 164 13.16 6.38 -3.29
CA LEU A 164 13.19 7.84 -3.15
C LEU A 164 11.78 8.45 -3.08
N VAL A 165 10.77 7.81 -3.69
CA VAL A 165 9.37 8.25 -3.62
C VAL A 165 8.63 7.61 -2.44
N VAL A 166 8.83 6.31 -2.21
CA VAL A 166 8.11 5.54 -1.20
C VAL A 166 8.43 6.01 0.22
N LEU A 167 9.70 6.29 0.51
CA LEU A 167 10.12 6.73 1.84
C LEU A 167 9.50 8.08 2.24
N PRO A 168 9.54 9.14 1.42
CA PRO A 168 8.81 10.37 1.73
C PRO A 168 7.30 10.17 1.85
N LEU A 169 6.68 9.37 1.00
CA LEU A 169 5.25 9.04 1.13
C LEU A 169 4.94 8.44 2.50
N PHE A 170 5.74 7.47 2.95
CA PHE A 170 5.56 6.83 4.25
C PHE A 170 5.71 7.82 5.41
N LEU A 171 6.70 8.70 5.36
CA LEU A 171 6.98 9.65 6.44
C LEU A 171 6.00 10.83 6.46
N PHE A 172 5.56 11.31 5.30
CA PHE A 172 4.80 12.56 5.17
C PHE A 172 3.32 12.39 4.85
N SER A 173 2.76 11.17 4.92
CA SER A 173 1.32 10.96 4.70
C SER A 173 0.48 10.93 5.98
N ALA A 174 0.82 11.74 6.96
CA ALA A 174 0.19 11.78 8.29
C ALA A 174 0.18 10.39 8.97
N THR A 175 1.23 9.61 8.75
CA THR A 175 1.39 8.27 9.34
C THR A 175 1.66 8.37 10.84
N PHE A 176 2.59 9.24 11.25
CA PHE A 176 3.09 9.33 12.61
C PHE A 176 2.58 10.54 13.40
N TYR A 177 2.09 11.57 12.75
CA TYR A 177 1.58 12.77 13.40
C TYR A 177 0.42 13.39 12.61
N PRO A 178 -0.50 14.11 13.29
CA PRO A 178 -1.66 14.71 12.66
C PRO A 178 -1.26 15.72 11.55
N ILE A 179 -2.12 15.83 10.54
CA ILE A 179 -1.86 16.72 9.39
C ILE A 179 -1.75 18.19 9.81
N GLU A 180 -2.41 18.56 10.89
CA GLU A 180 -2.42 19.92 11.46
C GLU A 180 -1.04 20.38 11.96
N THR A 181 -0.14 19.42 12.25
CA THR A 181 1.23 19.71 12.67
C THR A 181 2.10 20.28 11.55
N TYR A 182 1.70 20.06 10.29
CA TYR A 182 2.45 20.57 9.14
C TYR A 182 2.13 22.05 8.87
N PRO A 183 3.09 22.82 8.33
CA PRO A 183 2.82 24.13 7.74
C PRO A 183 1.70 24.05 6.67
N PRO A 184 0.84 25.09 6.54
CA PRO A 184 -0.33 25.02 5.63
C PRO A 184 -0.01 24.64 4.18
N ALA A 185 1.13 25.08 3.65
CA ALA A 185 1.58 24.72 2.31
C ALA A 185 1.87 23.21 2.16
N LEU A 186 2.47 22.59 3.18
CA LEU A 186 2.76 21.15 3.19
C LEU A 186 1.49 20.33 3.40
N GLN A 187 0.51 20.81 4.17
CA GLN A 187 -0.77 20.11 4.34
C GLN A 187 -1.45 19.84 3.01
N LEU A 188 -1.43 20.81 2.08
CA LEU A 188 -2.02 20.63 0.76
C LEU A 188 -1.30 19.53 -0.02
N ILE A 189 0.04 19.52 -0.01
CA ILE A 189 0.85 18.50 -0.69
C ILE A 189 0.56 17.12 -0.08
N VAL A 190 0.57 17.01 1.25
CA VAL A 190 0.30 15.77 1.97
C VAL A 190 -1.09 15.22 1.63
N ARG A 191 -2.13 16.07 1.63
CA ARG A 191 -3.50 15.68 1.25
C ARG A 191 -3.61 15.14 -0.18
N LEU A 192 -2.73 15.57 -1.08
CA LEU A 192 -2.71 15.08 -2.46
C LEU A 192 -1.96 13.76 -2.61
N THR A 193 -1.24 13.31 -1.58
CA THR A 193 -0.51 12.04 -1.68
C THR A 193 -1.46 10.83 -1.63
N PRO A 194 -1.24 9.82 -2.47
CA PRO A 194 -2.11 8.64 -2.49
C PRO A 194 -2.07 7.84 -1.18
N LEU A 195 -0.94 7.83 -0.48
CA LEU A 195 -0.85 7.14 0.80
C LEU A 195 -1.68 7.84 1.89
N TYR A 196 -1.70 9.18 1.91
CA TYR A 196 -2.57 9.94 2.83
C TYR A 196 -4.04 9.55 2.64
N GLN A 197 -4.50 9.42 1.40
CA GLN A 197 -5.88 9.01 1.11
C GLN A 197 -6.20 7.62 1.69
N GLY A 198 -5.26 6.67 1.58
CA GLY A 198 -5.39 5.34 2.18
C GLY A 198 -5.33 5.36 3.70
N VAL A 199 -4.41 6.13 4.27
CA VAL A 199 -4.25 6.29 5.72
C VAL A 199 -5.51 6.88 6.35
N ASP A 200 -6.02 7.98 5.80
CA ASP A 200 -7.19 8.67 6.34
C ASP A 200 -8.46 7.81 6.20
N LEU A 201 -8.61 7.12 5.07
CA LEU A 201 -9.69 6.15 4.85
C LEU A 201 -9.68 5.04 5.93
N ILE A 202 -8.56 4.34 6.10
CA ILE A 202 -8.48 3.22 7.03
C ILE A 202 -8.60 3.70 8.48
N ARG A 203 -7.97 4.83 8.82
CA ARG A 203 -8.06 5.43 10.15
C ARG A 203 -9.49 5.81 10.51
N SER A 204 -10.21 6.46 9.61
CA SER A 204 -11.61 6.83 9.80
C SER A 204 -12.51 5.62 10.02
N LEU A 205 -12.28 4.53 9.27
CA LEU A 205 -13.02 3.27 9.44
C LEU A 205 -12.74 2.60 10.79
N THR A 206 -11.49 2.56 11.24
CA THR A 206 -11.09 1.90 12.49
C THR A 206 -11.50 2.68 13.73
N VAL A 207 -11.55 4.01 13.65
CA VAL A 207 -11.98 4.91 14.75
C VAL A 207 -13.48 5.16 14.72
N GLY A 208 -14.16 4.99 13.57
CA GLY A 208 -15.61 5.15 13.42
C GLY A 208 -16.05 6.55 12.99
N TYR A 209 -15.16 7.35 12.43
CA TYR A 209 -15.49 8.66 11.88
C TYR A 209 -15.92 8.54 10.41
N ILE A 210 -17.22 8.26 10.20
CA ILE A 210 -17.76 7.99 8.86
C ILE A 210 -18.34 9.26 8.27
N THR A 211 -17.75 9.75 7.19
CA THR A 211 -18.18 10.96 6.48
C THR A 211 -18.22 10.72 4.97
N PRO A 212 -18.95 11.53 4.18
CA PRO A 212 -18.94 11.43 2.72
C PRO A 212 -17.56 11.60 2.08
N VAL A 213 -16.60 12.21 2.78
CA VAL A 213 -15.22 12.37 2.32
C VAL A 213 -14.54 11.01 2.08
N LEU A 214 -14.95 9.95 2.78
CA LEU A 214 -14.44 8.59 2.55
C LEU A 214 -14.67 8.12 1.11
N LEU A 215 -15.78 8.53 0.48
CA LEU A 215 -16.05 8.23 -0.92
C LEU A 215 -15.04 8.90 -1.86
N PHE A 216 -14.58 10.10 -1.51
CA PHE A 216 -13.52 10.78 -2.27
C PHE A 216 -12.20 9.99 -2.18
N HIS A 217 -11.81 9.51 -0.99
CA HIS A 217 -10.62 8.68 -0.83
C HIS A 217 -10.69 7.40 -1.67
N VAL A 218 -11.85 6.72 -1.64
CA VAL A 218 -12.09 5.52 -2.46
C VAL A 218 -12.00 5.86 -3.95
N ALA A 219 -12.70 6.91 -4.41
CA ALA A 219 -12.68 7.32 -5.81
C ALA A 219 -11.25 7.69 -6.28
N TYR A 220 -10.51 8.43 -5.46
CA TYR A 220 -9.13 8.81 -5.76
C TYR A 220 -8.24 7.58 -5.98
N LEU A 221 -8.27 6.61 -5.06
CA LEU A 221 -7.47 5.39 -5.15
C LEU A 221 -7.89 4.51 -6.32
N LEU A 222 -9.19 4.41 -6.63
CA LEU A 222 -9.69 3.70 -7.80
C LEU A 222 -9.18 4.34 -9.11
N VAL A 223 -9.32 5.66 -9.23
CA VAL A 223 -8.84 6.39 -10.43
C VAL A 223 -7.34 6.18 -10.62
N LEU A 224 -6.57 6.29 -9.55
CA LEU A 224 -5.12 6.07 -9.59
C LEU A 224 -4.78 4.64 -10.02
N GLY A 225 -5.45 3.64 -9.44
CA GLY A 225 -5.23 2.23 -9.77
C GLY A 225 -5.58 1.90 -11.22
N PHE A 226 -6.75 2.34 -11.70
CA PHE A 226 -7.15 2.12 -13.09
C PHE A 226 -6.25 2.88 -14.08
N ALA A 227 -5.82 4.10 -13.75
CA ALA A 227 -4.86 4.84 -14.56
C ALA A 227 -3.51 4.09 -14.66
N GLY A 228 -2.99 3.57 -13.54
CA GLY A 228 -1.78 2.76 -13.52
C GLY A 228 -1.94 1.49 -14.37
N LEU A 229 -3.04 0.77 -14.21
CA LEU A 229 -3.34 -0.45 -14.96
C LEU A 229 -3.45 -0.19 -16.48
N PHE A 230 -4.08 0.90 -16.85
CA PHE A 230 -4.16 1.33 -18.26
C PHE A 230 -2.78 1.63 -18.83
N VAL A 231 -1.94 2.35 -18.08
CA VAL A 231 -0.59 2.70 -18.52
C VAL A 231 0.28 1.45 -18.70
N VAL A 232 0.28 0.53 -17.72
CA VAL A 232 1.10 -0.69 -17.82
C VAL A 232 0.65 -1.59 -18.97
N SER A 233 -0.66 -1.78 -19.18
CA SER A 233 -1.19 -2.57 -20.29
C SER A 233 -0.73 -2.02 -21.64
N ARG A 234 -0.89 -0.71 -21.84
CA ARG A 234 -0.44 -0.04 -23.07
C ARG A 234 1.08 -0.09 -23.27
N ARG A 235 1.83 -0.08 -22.17
CA ARG A 235 3.29 -0.13 -22.23
C ARG A 235 3.79 -1.53 -22.56
N LEU A 236 3.18 -2.57 -21.98
CA LEU A 236 3.48 -3.97 -22.30
C LEU A 236 3.22 -4.28 -23.78
N ASP A 237 2.11 -3.79 -24.36
CA ASP A 237 1.87 -3.92 -25.80
C ASP A 237 3.05 -3.40 -26.63
N LYS A 238 3.58 -2.23 -26.28
CA LYS A 238 4.70 -1.62 -26.97
C LYS A 238 6.04 -2.33 -26.76
N LEU A 239 6.22 -3.00 -25.64
CA LEU A 239 7.48 -3.68 -25.30
C LEU A 239 7.54 -5.10 -25.84
N LEU A 240 6.42 -5.80 -25.91
CA LEU A 240 6.37 -7.23 -26.14
C LEU A 240 5.81 -7.62 -27.52
N LEU A 241 5.01 -6.75 -28.16
CA LEU A 241 4.37 -7.01 -29.46
C LEU A 241 5.06 -6.30 -30.64
N ARG A 242 6.28 -5.81 -30.45
CA ARG A 242 7.12 -5.21 -31.51
C ARG A 242 8.14 -6.16 -32.05
#